data_53a7c5cd5ea8087d1d017a8997d1b5a0
#
_entry.id   53a7c5cd5ea8087d1d017a8997d1b5a0
#
_cell.length_a   1.000
_cell.length_b   1.000
_cell.length_c   1.000
_cell.angle_alpha   90.00
_cell.angle_beta   90.00
_cell.angle_gamma   90.00
#
_symmetry.space_group_name_H-M   'P 1'
#
loop_
_entity.id
_entity.type
_entity.pdbx_description
1 polymer ?
#
loop_
_entity_poly.entity_id
_entity_poly.type
_entity_poly.pdbx_seq_one_letter_code
_entity_poly.pdbx_strand_id
1 'polypeptide(L)'
;MDESVRLLLKEKNTNFESLIKSLENNEALYNFVYRIIIEGDIILFNADDPLVDLGVMHGIFKDNGQIKIHNRIYEQRLYNYMTSKTTIAMKSKHDFSGHYSLDNGTLDMPAALLKFQQFMKEEFNEKDKAFLEQHGRLVFLSFLAPILNGKGHSFKEVQTSEEKRLDIIATFNEHKYIIELKRWYGEVYHQKGIKQLANYLDIHAVTEGYLVVFEYNKVKSWRKEWIEHEGKRIFAVWV
;
A
#
# COMPACT_ATOMS: atom_id res chain seq x y z
N MET A 1 -13.81 7.85 -9.12
CA MET A 1 -12.88 7.78 -10.27
C MET A 1 -13.73 7.82 -11.51
N ASP A 2 -13.36 8.65 -12.50
CA ASP A 2 -14.03 8.77 -13.79
C ASP A 2 -14.06 7.40 -14.49
N GLU A 3 -15.19 7.07 -15.12
CA GLU A 3 -15.38 5.82 -15.86
C GLU A 3 -14.35 5.67 -17.00
N SER A 4 -13.99 6.78 -17.62
CA SER A 4 -12.92 6.85 -18.63
C SER A 4 -11.56 6.36 -18.11
N VAL A 5 -11.21 6.72 -16.88
CA VAL A 5 -9.97 6.25 -16.24
C VAL A 5 -10.03 4.76 -15.92
N ARG A 6 -11.20 4.23 -15.54
CA ARG A 6 -11.39 2.78 -15.31
C ARG A 6 -11.20 1.99 -16.60
N LEU A 7 -11.70 2.51 -17.73
CA LEU A 7 -11.53 1.88 -19.05
C LEU A 7 -10.05 1.88 -19.44
N LEU A 8 -9.36 3.02 -19.35
CA LEU A 8 -7.94 3.12 -19.65
C LEU A 8 -7.06 2.19 -18.82
N LEU A 9 -7.42 1.97 -17.55
CA LEU A 9 -6.70 1.03 -16.68
C LEU A 9 -6.92 -0.44 -17.05
N LYS A 10 -7.99 -0.77 -17.76
CA LYS A 10 -8.31 -2.14 -18.20
C LYS A 10 -7.83 -2.45 -19.61
N GLU A 11 -7.71 -1.42 -20.47
CA GLU A 11 -7.30 -1.60 -21.85
C GLU A 11 -5.83 -2.06 -21.97
N LYS A 12 -5.60 -2.97 -22.91
CA LYS A 12 -4.26 -3.27 -23.39
C LYS A 12 -3.86 -2.16 -24.35
N ASN A 13 -2.89 -1.37 -23.95
CA ASN A 13 -2.34 -0.27 -24.72
C ASN A 13 -0.84 -0.51 -24.94
N THR A 14 -0.35 -0.29 -26.15
CA THR A 14 1.06 -0.49 -26.51
C THR A 14 2.02 0.29 -25.60
N ASN A 15 1.63 1.48 -25.14
CA ASN A 15 2.44 2.29 -24.24
C ASN A 15 2.60 1.60 -22.86
N PHE A 16 1.52 1.00 -22.32
CA PHE A 16 1.59 0.27 -21.06
C PHE A 16 2.34 -1.06 -21.20
N GLU A 17 2.18 -1.75 -22.33
CA GLU A 17 2.93 -2.96 -22.61
C GLU A 17 4.44 -2.67 -22.73
N SER A 18 4.81 -1.59 -23.39
CA SER A 18 6.19 -1.13 -23.51
C SER A 18 6.77 -0.76 -22.13
N LEU A 19 6.01 -0.02 -21.34
CA LEU A 19 6.37 0.35 -19.97
C LEU A 19 6.65 -0.89 -19.10
N ILE A 20 5.74 -1.86 -19.09
CA ILE A 20 5.90 -3.10 -18.30
C ILE A 20 7.09 -3.91 -18.79
N LYS A 21 7.27 -4.05 -20.10
CA LYS A 21 8.43 -4.74 -20.68
C LYS A 21 9.76 -4.07 -20.30
N SER A 22 9.79 -2.73 -20.24
CA SER A 22 10.99 -2.01 -19.78
C SER A 22 11.36 -2.35 -18.34
N LEU A 23 10.37 -2.48 -17.46
CA LEU A 23 10.60 -2.92 -16.09
C LEU A 23 10.99 -4.39 -15.99
N GLU A 24 10.40 -5.26 -16.81
CA GLU A 24 10.73 -6.69 -16.84
C GLU A 24 12.15 -6.96 -17.34
N ASN A 25 12.62 -6.13 -18.28
CA ASN A 25 13.96 -6.25 -18.87
C ASN A 25 15.05 -5.55 -18.05
N ASN A 26 14.70 -4.74 -17.05
CA ASN A 26 15.64 -3.99 -16.23
C ASN A 26 15.25 -4.08 -14.74
N GLU A 27 15.88 -5.01 -14.05
CA GLU A 27 15.65 -5.25 -12.62
C GLU A 27 15.99 -4.03 -11.75
N ALA A 28 17.04 -3.27 -12.09
CA ALA A 28 17.41 -2.07 -11.35
C ALA A 28 16.34 -0.99 -11.47
N LEU A 29 15.78 -0.79 -12.68
CA LEU A 29 14.67 0.14 -12.90
C LEU A 29 13.39 -0.35 -12.19
N TYR A 30 13.12 -1.66 -12.23
CA TYR A 30 11.99 -2.24 -11.48
C TYR A 30 12.10 -1.94 -9.99
N ASN A 31 13.25 -2.21 -9.38
CA ASN A 31 13.49 -1.96 -7.96
C ASN A 31 13.43 -0.47 -7.62
N PHE A 32 13.89 0.39 -8.51
CA PHE A 32 13.81 1.83 -8.34
C PHE A 32 12.35 2.32 -8.34
N VAL A 33 11.54 1.88 -9.30
CA VAL A 33 10.10 2.17 -9.37
C VAL A 33 9.35 1.56 -8.18
N TYR A 34 9.72 0.36 -7.74
CA TYR A 34 9.17 -0.31 -6.57
C TYR A 34 9.35 0.53 -5.30
N ARG A 35 10.54 1.06 -5.07
CA ARG A 35 10.83 1.95 -3.93
C ARG A 35 9.91 3.17 -3.94
N ILE A 36 9.68 3.77 -5.09
CA ILE A 36 8.82 4.95 -5.22
C ILE A 36 7.34 4.58 -5.02
N ILE A 37 6.85 3.51 -5.65
CA ILE A 37 5.41 3.17 -5.68
C ILE A 37 4.99 2.38 -4.43
N ILE A 38 5.77 1.40 -4.02
CA ILE A 38 5.38 0.51 -2.92
C ILE A 38 5.95 0.99 -1.59
N GLU A 39 7.23 1.31 -1.52
CA GLU A 39 7.87 1.73 -0.26
C GLU A 39 7.68 3.22 0.03
N GLY A 40 7.49 4.00 -1.01
CA GLY A 40 7.22 5.41 -0.86
C GLY A 40 8.41 6.31 -0.69
N ASP A 41 9.52 5.87 -1.17
CA ASP A 41 10.72 6.68 -1.11
C ASP A 41 10.54 8.02 -1.83
N ILE A 42 11.00 9.07 -1.19
CA ILE A 42 11.13 10.39 -1.79
C ILE A 42 12.56 10.52 -2.28
N ILE A 43 12.75 10.57 -3.59
CA ILE A 43 14.05 10.64 -4.23
C ILE A 43 14.15 11.98 -4.97
N LEU A 44 15.22 12.72 -4.72
CA LEU A 44 15.48 13.97 -5.45
C LEU A 44 15.76 13.66 -6.92
N PHE A 45 15.25 14.52 -7.79
CA PHE A 45 15.50 14.37 -9.23
C PHE A 45 16.97 14.72 -9.55
N ASN A 46 17.66 13.78 -10.18
CA ASN A 46 19.00 13.98 -10.71
C ASN A 46 19.04 13.45 -12.15
N ALA A 47 19.20 14.34 -13.11
CA ALA A 47 19.22 13.98 -14.54
C ALA A 47 20.46 13.14 -14.92
N ASP A 48 21.54 13.21 -14.13
CA ASP A 48 22.77 12.45 -14.37
C ASP A 48 22.69 11.02 -13.80
N ASP A 49 21.63 10.67 -13.07
CA ASP A 49 21.41 9.29 -12.61
C ASP A 49 20.88 8.43 -13.77
N PRO A 50 21.60 7.36 -14.16
CA PRO A 50 21.21 6.53 -15.31
C PRO A 50 19.81 5.89 -15.18
N LEU A 51 19.34 5.59 -13.96
CA LEU A 51 18.00 5.03 -13.75
C LEU A 51 16.94 6.10 -13.87
N VAL A 52 17.24 7.32 -13.44
CA VAL A 52 16.36 8.47 -13.60
C VAL A 52 16.21 8.82 -15.08
N ASP A 53 17.32 8.95 -15.82
CA ASP A 53 17.32 9.21 -17.25
C ASP A 53 16.55 8.12 -18.01
N LEU A 54 16.82 6.85 -17.73
CA LEU A 54 16.11 5.71 -18.32
C LEU A 54 14.61 5.78 -18.04
N GLY A 55 14.22 6.09 -16.80
CA GLY A 55 12.82 6.20 -16.41
C GLY A 55 12.12 7.39 -17.09
N VAL A 56 12.81 8.51 -17.29
CA VAL A 56 12.30 9.66 -18.06
C VAL A 56 12.14 9.29 -19.54
N MET A 57 13.13 8.64 -20.12
CA MET A 57 13.10 8.19 -21.52
C MET A 57 11.92 7.24 -21.79
N HIS A 58 11.59 6.37 -20.85
CA HIS A 58 10.41 5.49 -20.93
C HIS A 58 9.10 6.16 -20.51
N GLY A 59 9.11 7.45 -20.18
CA GLY A 59 7.93 8.19 -19.73
C GLY A 59 7.38 7.74 -18.38
N ILE A 60 8.20 7.08 -17.55
CA ILE A 60 7.82 6.63 -16.20
C ILE A 60 7.90 7.80 -15.23
N PHE A 61 8.98 8.58 -15.30
CA PHE A 61 9.29 9.64 -14.36
C PHE A 61 9.09 11.02 -14.97
N LYS A 62 8.82 11.98 -14.09
CA LYS A 62 8.89 13.42 -14.38
C LYS A 62 9.61 14.12 -13.24
N ASP A 63 10.24 15.24 -13.57
CA ASP A 63 10.83 16.18 -12.62
C ASP A 63 9.76 17.05 -11.95
N ASN A 64 9.82 17.14 -10.64
CA ASN A 64 9.05 18.06 -9.82
C ASN A 64 9.91 18.45 -8.57
N GLY A 65 11.24 18.65 -8.76
CA GLY A 65 12.23 18.76 -7.68
C GLY A 65 12.53 17.39 -7.04
N GLN A 66 11.56 16.51 -7.07
CA GLN A 66 11.63 15.10 -6.68
C GLN A 66 11.15 14.25 -7.86
N ILE A 67 11.60 13.00 -7.91
CA ILE A 67 11.12 12.05 -8.90
C ILE A 67 9.65 11.73 -8.60
N LYS A 68 8.80 11.95 -9.58
CA LYS A 68 7.39 11.56 -9.54
C LYS A 68 7.07 10.65 -10.72
N ILE A 69 6.15 9.73 -10.53
CA ILE A 69 5.58 8.99 -11.65
C ILE A 69 4.85 9.99 -12.55
N HIS A 70 4.99 9.82 -13.85
CA HIS A 70 4.59 10.81 -14.86
C HIS A 70 3.16 11.31 -14.69
N ASN A 71 2.22 10.39 -14.43
CA ASN A 71 0.84 10.72 -14.11
C ASN A 71 0.18 9.61 -13.27
N ARG A 72 -1.02 9.90 -12.78
CA ARG A 72 -1.75 9.02 -11.87
C ARG A 72 -2.22 7.71 -12.53
N ILE A 73 -2.43 7.69 -13.83
CA ILE A 73 -2.82 6.47 -14.57
C ILE A 73 -1.62 5.51 -14.64
N TYR A 74 -0.42 6.03 -14.94
CA TYR A 74 0.82 5.25 -14.92
C TYR A 74 1.11 4.71 -13.51
N GLU A 75 0.97 5.56 -12.49
CA GLU A 75 1.16 5.16 -11.09
C GLU A 75 0.23 3.99 -10.73
N GLN A 76 -1.06 4.12 -11.01
CA GLN A 76 -2.04 3.05 -10.74
C GLN A 76 -1.77 1.78 -11.56
N ARG A 77 -1.35 1.93 -12.81
CA ARG A 77 -1.03 0.78 -13.68
C ARG A 77 0.18 0.01 -13.17
N LEU A 78 1.24 0.71 -12.79
CA LEU A 78 2.46 0.13 -12.21
C LEU A 78 2.17 -0.52 -10.86
N TYR A 79 1.40 0.17 -10.01
CA TYR A 79 0.93 -0.39 -8.75
C TYR A 79 0.16 -1.71 -8.96
N ASN A 80 -0.82 -1.72 -9.87
CA ASN A 80 -1.59 -2.91 -10.19
C ASN A 80 -0.71 -4.05 -10.73
N TYR A 81 0.29 -3.72 -11.56
CA TYR A 81 1.24 -4.70 -12.08
C TYR A 81 2.09 -5.32 -10.96
N MET A 82 2.65 -4.50 -10.07
CA MET A 82 3.49 -4.99 -8.97
C MET A 82 2.70 -5.83 -7.96
N THR A 83 1.49 -5.40 -7.60
CA THR A 83 0.63 -6.14 -6.68
C THR A 83 0.05 -7.41 -7.31
N SER A 84 -0.24 -7.44 -8.61
CA SER A 84 -0.84 -8.60 -9.27
C SER A 84 0.04 -9.84 -9.24
N LYS A 85 1.35 -9.69 -9.40
CA LYS A 85 2.31 -10.81 -9.31
C LYS A 85 2.23 -11.49 -7.94
N THR A 86 2.24 -10.69 -6.87
CA THR A 86 2.14 -11.19 -5.49
C THR A 86 0.73 -11.74 -5.21
N THR A 87 -0.31 -11.05 -5.66
CA THR A 87 -1.70 -11.50 -5.50
C THR A 87 -1.95 -12.85 -6.16
N ILE A 88 -1.41 -13.10 -7.36
CA ILE A 88 -1.56 -14.39 -8.06
C ILE A 88 -0.87 -15.50 -7.25
N ALA A 89 0.33 -15.25 -6.75
CA ALA A 89 1.05 -16.21 -5.93
C ALA A 89 0.29 -16.53 -4.62
N MET A 90 -0.36 -15.53 -4.02
CA MET A 90 -1.17 -15.69 -2.80
C MET A 90 -2.51 -16.39 -3.08
N LYS A 91 -3.22 -16.02 -4.16
CA LYS A 91 -4.55 -16.57 -4.52
C LYS A 91 -4.52 -18.06 -4.86
N SER A 92 -3.39 -18.61 -5.27
CA SER A 92 -3.28 -20.04 -5.50
C SER A 92 -3.54 -20.87 -4.23
N LYS A 93 -3.49 -20.24 -3.05
CA LYS A 93 -3.64 -20.89 -1.75
C LYS A 93 -4.85 -20.38 -0.93
N HIS A 94 -5.29 -19.14 -1.14
CA HIS A 94 -6.33 -18.51 -0.32
C HIS A 94 -7.33 -17.72 -1.16
N ASP A 95 -8.62 -17.86 -0.84
CA ASP A 95 -9.66 -16.97 -1.36
C ASP A 95 -9.83 -15.75 -0.43
N PHE A 96 -9.42 -14.59 -0.93
CA PHE A 96 -9.58 -13.31 -0.24
C PHE A 96 -10.84 -12.54 -0.66
N SER A 97 -11.69 -13.14 -1.50
CA SER A 97 -12.91 -12.51 -2.02
C SER A 97 -14.07 -12.47 -1.01
N GLY A 98 -13.78 -12.61 0.28
CA GLY A 98 -14.77 -12.55 1.35
C GLY A 98 -15.65 -11.29 1.26
N HIS A 99 -16.89 -11.42 1.69
CA HIS A 99 -17.86 -10.33 1.67
C HIS A 99 -17.59 -9.36 2.84
N TYR A 100 -16.67 -8.40 2.61
CA TYR A 100 -16.37 -7.35 3.59
C TYR A 100 -17.21 -6.09 3.36
N SER A 101 -18.13 -6.09 2.38
CA SER A 101 -19.05 -5.01 2.15
C SER A 101 -20.24 -5.12 3.09
N LEU A 102 -20.49 -4.09 3.87
CA LEU A 102 -21.68 -3.98 4.73
C LEU A 102 -22.89 -3.50 3.92
N ASP A 103 -24.10 -3.72 4.45
CA ASP A 103 -25.35 -3.34 3.79
C ASP A 103 -25.47 -1.84 3.51
N ASN A 104 -24.81 -1.01 4.33
CA ASN A 104 -24.75 0.44 4.13
C ASN A 104 -23.73 0.88 3.05
N GLY A 105 -23.11 -0.07 2.34
CA GLY A 105 -22.12 0.20 1.29
C GLY A 105 -20.72 0.51 1.79
N THR A 106 -20.46 0.46 3.09
CA THR A 106 -19.11 0.60 3.66
C THR A 106 -18.34 -0.72 3.64
N LEU A 107 -17.04 -0.66 3.86
CA LEU A 107 -16.16 -1.82 4.02
C LEU A 107 -15.97 -2.12 5.50
N ASP A 108 -16.18 -3.37 5.91
CA ASP A 108 -15.76 -3.86 7.22
C ASP A 108 -14.23 -4.03 7.26
N MET A 109 -13.54 -2.92 7.43
CA MET A 109 -12.09 -2.92 7.46
C MET A 109 -11.54 -3.71 8.67
N PRO A 110 -12.12 -3.64 9.88
CA PRO A 110 -11.70 -4.51 10.98
C PRO A 110 -11.76 -6.00 10.63
N ALA A 111 -12.83 -6.48 10.01
CA ALA A 111 -12.92 -7.88 9.58
C ALA A 111 -11.86 -8.21 8.52
N ALA A 112 -11.61 -7.32 7.56
CA ALA A 112 -10.56 -7.49 6.55
C ALA A 112 -9.17 -7.59 7.20
N LEU A 113 -8.87 -6.72 8.19
CA LEU A 113 -7.59 -6.74 8.90
C LEU A 113 -7.40 -8.01 9.77
N LEU A 114 -8.47 -8.50 10.38
CA LEU A 114 -8.42 -9.78 11.10
C LEU A 114 -8.17 -10.95 10.16
N LYS A 115 -8.74 -10.93 8.97
CA LYS A 115 -8.44 -11.93 7.94
C LYS A 115 -7.00 -11.84 7.47
N PHE A 116 -6.46 -10.63 7.33
CA PHE A 116 -5.04 -10.45 7.04
C PHE A 116 -4.16 -11.03 8.17
N GLN A 117 -4.49 -10.76 9.43
CA GLN A 117 -3.77 -11.34 10.56
C GLN A 117 -3.81 -12.87 10.54
N GLN A 118 -4.97 -13.47 10.24
CA GLN A 118 -5.09 -14.92 10.10
C GLN A 118 -4.21 -15.45 8.97
N PHE A 119 -4.25 -14.81 7.81
CA PHE A 119 -3.42 -15.15 6.66
C PHE A 119 -1.93 -15.11 7.02
N MET A 120 -1.48 -14.08 7.72
CA MET A 120 -0.09 -13.96 8.17
C MET A 120 0.31 -15.09 9.13
N LYS A 121 -0.60 -15.56 10.00
CA LYS A 121 -0.37 -16.70 10.89
C LYS A 121 -0.21 -18.02 10.13
N GLU A 122 -0.98 -18.21 9.07
CA GLU A 122 -1.05 -19.47 8.33
C GLU A 122 0.11 -19.62 7.33
N GLU A 123 0.49 -18.50 6.67
CA GLU A 123 1.44 -18.55 5.56
C GLU A 123 2.87 -18.18 5.91
N PHE A 124 3.09 -17.39 6.95
CA PHE A 124 4.41 -16.87 7.26
C PHE A 124 4.95 -17.34 8.60
N ASN A 125 6.21 -17.77 8.59
CA ASN A 125 6.94 -18.26 9.76
C ASN A 125 8.28 -17.52 9.91
N GLU A 126 9.11 -17.95 10.89
CA GLU A 126 10.41 -17.30 11.15
C GLU A 126 11.36 -17.27 9.94
N LYS A 127 11.26 -18.25 9.02
CA LYS A 127 12.13 -18.30 7.83
C LYS A 127 11.79 -17.19 6.84
N ASP A 128 10.58 -16.68 6.87
CA ASP A 128 10.08 -15.64 5.97
C ASP A 128 10.33 -14.23 6.50
N LYS A 129 10.95 -14.10 7.68
CA LYS A 129 11.18 -12.82 8.36
C LYS A 129 11.87 -11.80 7.44
N ALA A 130 12.98 -12.18 6.81
CA ALA A 130 13.73 -11.28 5.93
C ALA A 130 12.89 -10.82 4.74
N PHE A 131 12.08 -11.71 4.17
CA PHE A 131 11.15 -11.39 3.09
C PHE A 131 10.07 -10.40 3.58
N LEU A 132 9.46 -10.65 4.73
CA LEU A 132 8.42 -9.78 5.28
C LEU A 132 8.96 -8.41 5.70
N GLU A 133 10.18 -8.36 6.24
CA GLU A 133 10.84 -7.10 6.57
C GLU A 133 11.00 -6.21 5.35
N GLN A 134 11.26 -6.81 4.19
CA GLN A 134 11.44 -6.10 2.92
C GLN A 134 10.11 -5.89 2.18
N HIS A 135 9.19 -6.84 2.23
CA HIS A 135 8.01 -6.86 1.36
C HIS A 135 6.66 -6.86 2.09
N GLY A 136 6.64 -6.73 3.42
CA GLY A 136 5.40 -6.79 4.21
C GLY A 136 4.32 -5.81 3.72
N ARG A 137 4.74 -4.62 3.28
CA ARG A 137 3.83 -3.64 2.68
C ARG A 137 3.21 -4.14 1.37
N LEU A 138 4.02 -4.71 0.47
CA LEU A 138 3.51 -5.29 -0.78
C LEU A 138 2.54 -6.45 -0.49
N VAL A 139 2.86 -7.30 0.48
CA VAL A 139 1.98 -8.40 0.91
C VAL A 139 0.63 -7.85 1.37
N PHE A 140 0.62 -6.82 2.21
CA PHE A 140 -0.62 -6.18 2.67
C PHE A 140 -1.41 -5.56 1.52
N LEU A 141 -0.75 -4.80 0.65
CA LEU A 141 -1.40 -4.18 -0.51
C LEU A 141 -1.98 -5.23 -1.47
N SER A 142 -1.26 -6.32 -1.67
CA SER A 142 -1.70 -7.44 -2.52
C SER A 142 -2.89 -8.20 -1.92
N PHE A 143 -2.95 -8.29 -0.59
CA PHE A 143 -4.11 -8.81 0.13
C PHE A 143 -5.33 -7.89 -0.01
N LEU A 144 -5.14 -6.58 0.12
CA LEU A 144 -6.21 -5.60 0.09
C LEU A 144 -6.79 -5.39 -1.33
N ALA A 145 -5.96 -5.52 -2.36
CA ALA A 145 -6.34 -5.26 -3.74
C ALA A 145 -7.59 -6.03 -4.22
N PRO A 146 -7.74 -7.36 -4.01
CA PRO A 146 -8.95 -8.09 -4.41
C PRO A 146 -10.20 -7.69 -3.62
N ILE A 147 -10.05 -7.26 -2.35
CA ILE A 147 -11.16 -6.80 -1.52
C ILE A 147 -11.74 -5.49 -2.07
N LEU A 148 -10.87 -4.61 -2.56
CA LEU A 148 -11.26 -3.31 -3.14
C LEU A 148 -11.71 -3.42 -4.60
N ASN A 149 -11.46 -4.55 -5.26
CA ASN A 149 -11.63 -4.71 -6.71
C ASN A 149 -13.06 -4.38 -7.17
N GLY A 150 -13.15 -3.46 -8.12
CA GLY A 150 -14.40 -3.02 -8.75
C GLY A 150 -15.21 -1.98 -7.96
N LYS A 151 -14.98 -1.82 -6.67
CA LYS A 151 -15.71 -0.87 -5.80
C LYS A 151 -14.79 0.17 -5.16
N GLY A 152 -13.48 -0.04 -5.21
CA GLY A 152 -12.53 0.83 -4.53
C GLY A 152 -11.12 0.76 -5.09
N HIS A 153 -10.26 1.57 -4.51
CA HIS A 153 -8.83 1.64 -4.81
C HIS A 153 -8.04 1.90 -3.54
N SER A 154 -6.84 1.37 -3.47
CA SER A 154 -5.85 1.86 -2.53
C SER A 154 -4.88 2.78 -3.27
N PHE A 155 -4.55 3.88 -2.67
CA PHE A 155 -3.50 4.76 -3.14
C PHE A 155 -2.68 5.25 -1.96
N LYS A 156 -1.47 5.63 -2.28
CA LYS A 156 -0.52 6.18 -1.38
C LYS A 156 -0.69 7.68 -1.34
N GLU A 157 -0.72 8.28 -0.15
CA GLU A 157 -0.53 9.71 -0.03
C GLU A 157 0.96 10.03 0.10
N VAL A 158 1.46 10.88 -0.79
CA VAL A 158 2.82 11.41 -0.70
C VAL A 158 2.77 12.63 0.18
N GLN A 159 3.30 12.52 1.41
CA GLN A 159 3.48 13.69 2.26
C GLN A 159 4.66 14.54 1.83
N THR A 160 4.47 15.85 1.99
CA THR A 160 5.46 16.88 1.72
C THR A 160 6.33 17.23 2.93
N SER A 161 6.21 16.56 4.07
CA SER A 161 7.00 16.81 5.28
C SER A 161 7.99 15.70 5.60
N GLU A 162 9.08 16.05 6.24
CA GLU A 162 10.29 15.25 6.47
C GLU A 162 10.15 13.94 7.26
N GLU A 163 9.01 13.62 7.84
CA GLU A 163 8.72 12.39 8.55
C GLU A 163 7.85 11.41 7.74
N LYS A 164 8.27 11.02 6.71
CA LYS A 164 8.53 9.76 5.97
C LYS A 164 7.83 8.49 6.41
N ARG A 165 6.57 8.30 6.16
CA ARG A 165 6.07 6.99 5.71
C ARG A 165 4.67 7.18 5.19
N LEU A 166 4.47 6.60 4.05
CA LEU A 166 3.24 6.70 3.29
C LEU A 166 2.15 5.91 3.97
N ASP A 167 1.16 6.64 4.37
CA ASP A 167 -0.11 6.05 4.74
C ASP A 167 -0.80 5.50 3.49
N ILE A 168 -1.54 4.45 3.67
CA ILE A 168 -2.39 3.90 2.64
C ILE A 168 -3.77 4.52 2.82
N ILE A 169 -4.23 5.18 1.78
CA ILE A 169 -5.63 5.59 1.69
C ILE A 169 -6.33 4.59 0.79
N ALA A 170 -7.21 3.79 1.36
CA ALA A 170 -8.12 2.95 0.60
C ALA A 170 -9.45 3.69 0.44
N THR A 171 -10.00 3.67 -0.77
CA THR A 171 -11.37 4.09 -1.03
C THR A 171 -12.22 2.88 -1.37
N PHE A 172 -13.42 2.83 -0.84
CA PHE A 172 -14.41 1.81 -1.18
C PHE A 172 -15.78 2.48 -1.29
N ASN A 173 -16.39 2.40 -2.47
CA ASN A 173 -17.48 3.29 -2.84
C ASN A 173 -17.04 4.76 -2.66
N GLU A 174 -17.72 5.53 -1.82
CA GLU A 174 -17.38 6.94 -1.53
C GLU A 174 -16.64 7.12 -0.18
N HIS A 175 -16.38 6.02 0.53
CA HIS A 175 -15.75 6.05 1.85
C HIS A 175 -14.24 5.93 1.76
N LYS A 176 -13.55 6.66 2.66
CA LYS A 176 -12.09 6.63 2.81
C LYS A 176 -11.69 5.85 4.06
N TYR A 177 -10.66 5.07 3.94
CA TYR A 177 -10.05 4.27 5.01
C TYR A 177 -8.57 4.61 5.07
N ILE A 178 -8.14 5.20 6.18
CA ILE A 178 -6.75 5.57 6.42
C ILE A 178 -6.09 4.42 7.17
N ILE A 179 -5.04 3.85 6.58
CA ILE A 179 -4.35 2.68 7.11
C ILE A 179 -2.87 3.01 7.23
N GLU A 180 -2.36 2.95 8.43
CA GLU A 180 -0.94 3.10 8.74
C GLU A 180 -0.30 1.73 8.88
N LEU A 181 0.84 1.53 8.23
CA LEU A 181 1.67 0.33 8.37
C LEU A 181 2.90 0.67 9.20
N LYS A 182 3.04 0.05 10.36
CA LYS A 182 4.18 0.27 11.26
C LYS A 182 4.92 -1.03 11.53
N ARG A 183 6.22 -0.89 11.73
CA ARG A 183 7.05 -1.93 12.32
C ARG A 183 7.06 -1.77 13.83
N TRP A 184 6.95 -2.87 14.56
CA TRP A 184 7.01 -2.85 16.01
C TRP A 184 8.44 -2.62 16.50
N TYR A 185 8.63 -1.54 17.25
CA TYR A 185 9.89 -1.20 17.93
C TYR A 185 9.67 -0.90 19.43
N GLY A 186 8.58 -1.41 19.99
CA GLY A 186 8.19 -1.17 21.37
C GLY A 186 7.13 -0.08 21.53
N GLU A 187 6.64 0.05 22.79
CA GLU A 187 5.47 0.85 23.12
C GLU A 187 5.63 2.35 22.77
N VAL A 188 6.79 2.92 23.05
CA VAL A 188 7.05 4.35 22.76
C VAL A 188 6.91 4.66 21.27
N TYR A 189 7.37 3.75 20.42
CA TYR A 189 7.24 3.88 18.96
C TYR A 189 5.80 3.71 18.50
N HIS A 190 5.08 2.80 19.14
CA HIS A 190 3.67 2.55 18.88
C HIS A 190 2.83 3.80 19.17
N GLN A 191 3.02 4.43 20.33
CA GLN A 191 2.33 5.67 20.70
C GLN A 191 2.60 6.82 19.73
N LYS A 192 3.82 6.94 19.21
CA LYS A 192 4.12 7.91 18.13
C LYS A 192 3.32 7.61 16.86
N GLY A 193 3.19 6.32 16.50
CA GLY A 193 2.39 5.89 15.36
C GLY A 193 0.90 6.22 15.50
N ILE A 194 0.34 6.02 16.68
CA ILE A 194 -1.05 6.37 17.00
C ILE A 194 -1.27 7.88 16.83
N LYS A 195 -0.41 8.69 17.42
CA LYS A 195 -0.49 10.16 17.30
C LYS A 195 -0.37 10.63 15.85
N GLN A 196 0.53 10.01 15.09
CA GLN A 196 0.70 10.33 13.67
C GLN A 196 -0.57 10.00 12.89
N LEU A 197 -1.13 8.80 13.08
CA LEU A 197 -2.39 8.39 12.43
C LEU A 197 -3.54 9.32 12.83
N ALA A 198 -3.67 9.71 14.10
CA ALA A 198 -4.70 10.63 14.54
C ALA A 198 -4.63 11.99 13.80
N ASN A 199 -3.44 12.55 13.62
CA ASN A 199 -3.24 13.78 12.84
C ASN A 199 -3.70 13.60 11.38
N TYR A 200 -3.46 12.43 10.77
CA TYR A 200 -3.94 12.14 9.42
C TYR A 200 -5.45 12.06 9.34
N LEU A 201 -6.07 11.44 10.32
CA LEU A 201 -7.53 11.36 10.39
C LEU A 201 -8.14 12.76 10.43
N ASP A 202 -7.51 13.72 11.12
CA ASP A 202 -7.94 15.12 11.11
C ASP A 202 -7.79 15.78 9.74
N ILE A 203 -6.65 15.62 9.10
CA ILE A 203 -6.40 16.18 7.75
C ILE A 203 -7.45 15.69 6.74
N HIS A 204 -7.87 14.42 6.87
CA HIS A 204 -8.85 13.82 5.97
C HIS A 204 -10.30 13.94 6.43
N ALA A 205 -10.55 14.60 7.55
CA ALA A 205 -11.88 14.75 8.16
C ALA A 205 -12.60 13.40 8.40
N VAL A 206 -11.84 12.39 8.88
CA VAL A 206 -12.35 11.08 9.28
C VAL A 206 -12.08 10.84 10.76
N THR A 207 -12.92 10.04 11.41
CA THR A 207 -12.86 9.77 12.84
C THR A 207 -12.33 8.37 13.17
N GLU A 208 -12.25 7.50 12.16
CA GLU A 208 -11.82 6.12 12.35
C GLU A 208 -10.60 5.82 11.45
N GLY A 209 -9.60 5.15 12.02
CA GLY A 209 -8.38 4.78 11.33
C GLY A 209 -7.92 3.36 11.67
N TYR A 210 -6.92 2.90 10.95
CA TYR A 210 -6.48 1.51 11.02
C TYR A 210 -4.96 1.44 11.11
N LEU A 211 -4.44 0.57 11.98
CA LEU A 211 -3.03 0.41 12.23
C LEU A 211 -2.65 -1.07 12.08
N VAL A 212 -1.78 -1.37 11.14
CA VAL A 212 -1.21 -2.70 10.97
C VAL A 212 0.23 -2.68 11.47
N VAL A 213 0.51 -3.44 12.53
CA VAL A 213 1.81 -3.48 13.17
C VAL A 213 2.51 -4.79 12.82
N PHE A 214 3.56 -4.69 12.03
CA PHE A 214 4.42 -5.84 11.70
C PHE A 214 5.36 -6.14 12.86
N GLU A 215 5.17 -7.29 13.48
CA GLU A 215 6.00 -7.78 14.60
C GLU A 215 6.95 -8.89 14.11
N TYR A 216 8.25 -8.58 14.11
CA TYR A 216 9.28 -9.52 13.65
C TYR A 216 10.00 -10.25 14.79
N ASN A 217 9.40 -10.27 15.99
CA ASN A 217 9.89 -11.02 17.12
C ASN A 217 9.66 -12.52 16.93
N LYS A 218 10.50 -13.37 17.59
CA LYS A 218 10.32 -14.83 17.56
C LYS A 218 8.96 -15.27 18.07
N VAL A 219 8.49 -14.62 19.12
CA VAL A 219 7.15 -14.84 19.66
C VAL A 219 6.31 -13.62 19.31
N LYS A 220 5.38 -13.81 18.42
CA LYS A 220 4.44 -12.75 18.00
C LYS A 220 3.26 -12.68 18.95
N SER A 221 2.82 -11.48 19.26
CA SER A 221 1.70 -11.25 20.18
C SER A 221 0.33 -11.51 19.56
N TRP A 222 0.22 -11.32 18.24
CA TRP A 222 -1.05 -11.44 17.48
C TRP A 222 -2.21 -10.67 18.12
N ARG A 223 -1.91 -9.51 18.71
CA ARG A 223 -2.89 -8.66 19.37
C ARG A 223 -3.83 -8.01 18.37
N LYS A 224 -4.98 -7.59 18.87
CA LYS A 224 -5.93 -6.72 18.21
C LYS A 224 -6.61 -5.88 19.27
N GLU A 225 -6.79 -4.61 19.01
CA GLU A 225 -7.47 -3.71 19.95
C GLU A 225 -8.04 -2.48 19.27
N TRP A 226 -9.04 -1.89 19.91
CA TRP A 226 -9.50 -0.55 19.61
C TRP A 226 -8.83 0.44 20.56
N ILE A 227 -8.29 1.51 20.00
CA ILE A 227 -7.59 2.56 20.73
C ILE A 227 -8.36 3.85 20.52
N GLU A 228 -8.72 4.51 21.61
CA GLU A 228 -9.28 5.86 21.58
C GLU A 228 -8.14 6.86 21.79
N HIS A 229 -7.99 7.82 20.88
CA HIS A 229 -6.95 8.83 20.96
C HIS A 229 -7.45 10.16 20.36
N GLU A 230 -7.48 11.23 21.18
CA GLU A 230 -7.91 12.59 20.77
C GLU A 230 -9.24 12.60 19.99
N GLY A 231 -10.23 11.84 20.45
CA GLY A 231 -11.55 11.74 19.81
C GLY A 231 -11.59 10.89 18.53
N LYS A 232 -10.50 10.20 18.20
CA LYS A 232 -10.40 9.24 17.09
C LYS A 232 -10.46 7.82 17.60
N ARG A 233 -11.01 6.91 16.77
CA ARG A 233 -11.03 5.47 17.02
C ARG A 233 -10.05 4.80 16.06
N ILE A 234 -9.09 4.07 16.60
CA ILE A 234 -8.07 3.38 15.80
C ILE A 234 -8.16 1.88 16.07
N PHE A 235 -8.42 1.10 15.02
CA PHE A 235 -8.34 -0.35 15.11
C PHE A 235 -6.94 -0.81 14.76
N ALA A 236 -6.25 -1.43 15.72
CA ALA A 236 -4.89 -1.92 15.57
C ALA A 236 -4.84 -3.44 15.55
N VAL A 237 -4.02 -4.01 14.63
CA VAL A 237 -3.73 -5.46 14.57
C VAL A 237 -2.23 -5.68 14.47
N TRP A 238 -1.71 -6.69 15.19
CA TRP A 238 -0.31 -7.13 15.12
C TRP A 238 -0.19 -8.40 14.28
N VAL A 239 0.75 -8.39 13.34
CA VAL A 239 0.96 -9.47 12.34
C VAL A 239 2.42 -9.94 12.29
#